data_5bde54952586cc3e8780ad2f3362f084
#
_entry.id   5bde54952586cc3e8780ad2f3362f084
#
_cell.length_a   1.000
_cell.length_b   1.000
_cell.length_c   1.000
_cell.angle_alpha   90.00
_cell.angle_beta   90.00
_cell.angle_gamma   90.00
#
_symmetry.space_group_name_H-M   'P 1'
#
loop_
_entity.id
_entity.type
_entity.pdbx_description
1 polymer ?
#
loop_
_entity_poly.entity_id
_entity_poly.type
_entity_poly.pdbx_seq_one_letter_code
_entity_poly.pdbx_strand_id
1 'polypeptide(L)'
;MYKRQVKSKGYSVAREVGGHGIGLEFHEDPWVSYISKKGTEMLMVPGMIFTIEPMVNAGKPDIFVDEDNGWTIYTEDNSMSAQWEIQVLVTEDGYEIIAY
;
A
#
# COMPACT_ATOMS: atom_id res chain seq x y z
N MET A 1 -5.95 5.57 7.24
CA MET A 1 -6.05 6.96 6.76
C MET A 1 -6.26 7.03 5.25
N TYR A 2 -5.41 6.46 4.41
CA TYR A 2 -5.53 6.43 2.94
C TYR A 2 -6.90 6.02 2.41
N LYS A 3 -7.40 4.89 2.86
CA LYS A 3 -8.70 4.34 2.44
C LYS A 3 -9.83 5.37 2.57
N ARG A 4 -9.84 6.13 3.65
CA ARG A 4 -10.87 7.14 3.90
C ARG A 4 -10.75 8.32 2.94
N GLN A 5 -9.54 8.81 2.72
CA GLN A 5 -9.26 9.92 1.81
C GLN A 5 -9.57 9.52 0.35
N VAL A 6 -9.09 8.36 -0.07
CA VAL A 6 -9.33 7.83 -1.42
C VAL A 6 -10.83 7.68 -1.70
N LYS A 7 -11.57 7.06 -0.78
CA LYS A 7 -13.03 6.90 -0.91
C LYS A 7 -13.77 8.22 -0.94
N SER A 8 -13.36 9.20 -0.13
CA SER A 8 -14.01 10.52 -0.10
C SER A 8 -13.88 11.29 -1.41
N LYS A 9 -12.90 10.94 -2.24
CA LYS A 9 -12.67 11.51 -3.57
C LYS A 9 -13.28 10.69 -4.70
N GLY A 10 -14.00 9.63 -4.39
CA GLY A 10 -14.64 8.77 -5.38
C GLY A 10 -13.74 7.72 -6.02
N TYR A 11 -12.53 7.51 -5.46
CA TYR A 11 -11.58 6.49 -5.92
C TYR A 11 -11.63 5.24 -5.05
N SER A 12 -10.99 4.18 -5.51
CA SER A 12 -10.85 2.92 -4.76
C SER A 12 -9.38 2.54 -4.60
N VAL A 13 -9.11 1.65 -3.65
CA VAL A 13 -7.77 1.08 -3.40
C VAL A 13 -7.81 -0.40 -3.67
N ALA A 14 -6.86 -0.91 -4.47
CA ALA A 14 -6.70 -2.35 -4.69
C ALA A 14 -6.44 -3.05 -3.36
N ARG A 15 -7.16 -4.18 -3.13
CA ARG A 15 -7.16 -4.90 -1.85
C ARG A 15 -6.12 -6.00 -1.77
N GLU A 16 -5.73 -6.57 -2.90
CA GLU A 16 -4.84 -7.72 -3.03
C GLU A 16 -3.37 -7.34 -2.87
N VAL A 17 -3.06 -6.07 -2.88
CA VAL A 17 -1.70 -5.53 -2.74
C VAL A 17 -1.58 -4.71 -1.47
N GLY A 18 -0.38 -4.64 -0.93
CA GLY A 18 -0.08 -3.88 0.29
C GLY A 18 1.37 -3.43 0.30
N GLY A 19 1.72 -2.66 1.30
CA GLY A 19 3.11 -2.34 1.60
C GLY A 19 3.80 -3.48 2.34
N HIS A 20 5.07 -3.33 2.56
CA HIS A 20 5.91 -4.36 3.18
C HIS A 20 6.99 -3.75 4.06
N GLY A 21 7.51 -4.54 5.00
CA GLY A 21 8.73 -4.23 5.72
C GLY A 21 9.92 -4.25 4.75
N ILE A 22 10.93 -3.48 5.07
CA ILE A 22 12.19 -3.45 4.33
C ILE A 22 13.34 -3.24 5.30
N GLY A 23 14.42 -3.98 5.13
CA GLY A 23 15.57 -3.91 6.01
C GLY A 23 16.68 -4.79 5.49
N LEU A 24 16.81 -6.00 6.03
CA LEU A 24 17.78 -6.98 5.55
C LEU A 24 17.39 -7.54 4.18
N GLU A 25 16.10 -7.64 3.92
CA GLU A 25 15.55 -8.06 2.65
C GLU A 25 14.71 -6.95 2.02
N PHE A 26 14.54 -7.00 0.70
CA PHE A 26 13.75 -6.01 -0.04
C PHE A 26 12.27 -6.10 0.33
N HIS A 27 11.76 -7.32 0.49
CA HIS A 27 10.41 -7.59 0.99
C HIS A 27 10.50 -8.46 2.23
N GLU A 28 10.06 -7.95 3.35
CA GLU A 28 10.00 -8.68 4.62
C GLU A 28 8.78 -8.24 5.44
N ASP A 29 8.50 -8.94 6.53
CA ASP A 29 7.46 -8.53 7.45
C ASP A 29 7.71 -7.11 8.00
N PRO A 30 6.66 -6.35 8.31
CA PRO A 30 5.24 -6.74 8.26
C PRO A 30 4.59 -6.53 6.90
N TRP A 31 3.46 -7.21 6.67
CA TRP A 31 2.50 -6.88 5.62
C TRP A 31 1.73 -5.62 6.02
N VAL A 32 1.66 -4.61 5.15
CA VAL A 32 0.97 -3.34 5.41
C VAL A 32 -0.30 -3.26 4.57
N SER A 33 -1.42 -3.60 5.19
CA SER A 33 -2.73 -3.58 4.54
C SER A 33 -3.31 -2.17 4.43
N TYR A 34 -3.98 -1.87 3.32
CA TYR A 34 -4.68 -0.60 3.11
C TYR A 34 -6.18 -0.67 3.41
N ILE A 35 -6.69 -1.85 3.77
CA ILE A 35 -8.11 -2.07 4.03
C ILE A 35 -8.44 -2.33 5.49
N SER A 36 -7.43 -2.48 6.33
CA SER A 36 -7.59 -2.76 7.76
C SER A 36 -8.23 -1.60 8.53
N LYS A 37 -8.78 -1.93 9.69
CA LYS A 37 -9.28 -0.93 10.64
C LYS A 37 -8.11 -0.36 11.44
N LYS A 38 -8.22 0.91 11.82
CA LYS A 38 -7.24 1.55 12.70
C LYS A 38 -7.13 0.77 14.02
N GLY A 39 -5.89 0.52 14.44
CA GLY A 39 -5.58 -0.11 15.72
C GLY A 39 -5.77 -1.63 15.79
N THR A 40 -5.86 -2.32 14.63
CA THR A 40 -6.11 -3.77 14.59
C THR A 40 -4.95 -4.61 14.07
N GLU A 41 -3.92 -3.96 13.52
CA GLU A 41 -2.77 -4.64 12.94
C GLU A 41 -1.56 -4.58 13.88
N MET A 42 -0.39 -4.97 13.36
CA MET A 42 0.85 -4.97 14.12
C MET A 42 1.13 -3.61 14.77
N LEU A 43 1.60 -3.62 16.00
CA LEU A 43 2.04 -2.43 16.70
C LEU A 43 3.27 -1.84 15.99
N MET A 44 3.20 -0.56 15.65
CA MET A 44 4.36 0.17 15.14
C MET A 44 5.32 0.48 16.29
N VAL A 45 6.55 0.01 16.18
CA VAL A 45 7.60 0.27 17.17
C VAL A 45 8.73 1.10 16.52
N PRO A 46 9.40 1.98 17.30
CA PRO A 46 10.52 2.75 16.78
C PRO A 46 11.60 1.86 16.15
N GLY A 47 12.11 2.28 15.00
CA GLY A 47 13.08 1.52 14.22
C GLY A 47 12.49 0.65 13.12
N MET A 48 11.17 0.41 13.10
CA MET A 48 10.53 -0.27 11.98
C MET A 48 10.61 0.56 10.70
N ILE A 49 10.92 -0.09 9.59
CA ILE A 49 10.88 0.50 8.25
C ILE A 49 9.91 -0.33 7.40
N PHE A 50 8.99 0.35 6.75
CA PHE A 50 8.05 -0.29 5.85
C PHE A 50 7.63 0.66 4.72
N THR A 51 7.04 0.10 3.66
CA THR A 51 6.56 0.86 2.51
C THR A 51 5.09 1.22 2.65
N ILE A 52 4.73 2.34 2.05
CA ILE A 52 3.33 2.73 1.79
C ILE A 52 3.24 2.97 0.29
N GLU A 53 2.53 2.08 -0.41
CA GLU A 53 2.52 2.02 -1.87
C GLU A 53 1.14 1.68 -2.44
N PRO A 54 0.06 2.38 -2.05
CA PRO A 54 -1.28 2.02 -2.48
C PRO A 54 -1.45 2.17 -3.99
N MET A 55 -2.15 1.20 -4.59
CA MET A 55 -2.66 1.31 -5.95
C MET A 55 -4.06 1.90 -5.91
N VAL A 56 -4.21 3.10 -6.47
CA VAL A 56 -5.47 3.86 -6.45
C VAL A 56 -6.12 3.80 -7.83
N ASN A 57 -7.34 3.28 -7.88
CA ASN A 57 -8.10 3.13 -9.11
C ASN A 57 -9.21 4.18 -9.21
N ALA A 58 -9.41 4.71 -10.41
CA ALA A 58 -10.50 5.66 -10.67
C ALA A 58 -11.89 4.97 -10.62
N GLY A 59 -11.95 3.68 -10.86
CA GLY A 59 -13.17 2.88 -10.84
C GLY A 59 -13.20 1.91 -9.66
N LYS A 60 -13.48 0.64 -9.96
CA LYS A 60 -13.60 -0.43 -8.97
C LYS A 60 -12.22 -0.86 -8.44
N PRO A 61 -12.16 -1.44 -7.23
CA PRO A 61 -10.90 -1.88 -6.63
C PRO A 61 -10.32 -3.16 -7.24
N ASP A 62 -11.09 -3.89 -8.05
CA ASP A 62 -10.72 -5.20 -8.56
C ASP A 62 -9.62 -5.09 -9.62
N ILE A 63 -8.62 -5.95 -9.49
CA ILE A 63 -7.43 -6.01 -10.34
C ILE A 63 -7.15 -7.45 -10.76
N PHE A 64 -6.36 -7.63 -11.81
CA PHE A 64 -5.83 -8.93 -12.20
C PHE A 64 -4.40 -8.80 -12.71
N VAL A 65 -3.65 -9.90 -12.63
CA VAL A 65 -2.29 -10.00 -13.13
C VAL A 65 -2.32 -10.60 -14.53
N ASP A 66 -1.55 -10.02 -15.45
CA ASP A 66 -1.37 -10.56 -16.79
C ASP A 66 -0.81 -11.99 -16.71
N GLU A 67 -1.55 -12.94 -17.29
CA GLU A 67 -1.16 -14.36 -17.25
C GLU A 67 0.07 -14.66 -18.11
N ASP A 68 0.32 -13.88 -19.17
CA ASP A 68 1.42 -14.11 -20.08
C ASP A 68 2.77 -13.73 -19.48
N ASN A 69 2.84 -12.62 -18.74
CA ASN A 69 4.09 -12.17 -18.12
C ASN A 69 4.14 -12.39 -16.61
N GLY A 70 3.00 -12.66 -15.94
CA GLY A 70 2.92 -12.89 -14.49
C GLY A 70 3.28 -11.67 -13.64
N TRP A 71 3.31 -10.49 -14.23
CA TRP A 71 3.82 -9.28 -13.57
C TRP A 71 2.90 -8.08 -13.69
N THR A 72 2.46 -7.74 -14.90
CA THR A 72 1.66 -6.54 -15.15
C THR A 72 0.29 -6.65 -14.48
N ILE A 73 -0.10 -5.61 -13.76
CA ILE A 73 -1.38 -5.52 -13.07
C ILE A 73 -2.30 -4.57 -13.83
N TYR A 74 -3.51 -5.03 -14.11
CA TYR A 74 -4.56 -4.27 -14.77
C TYR A 74 -5.76 -4.09 -13.85
N THR A 75 -6.50 -2.99 -14.04
CA THR A 75 -7.84 -2.85 -13.46
C THR A 75 -8.83 -3.70 -14.26
N GLU A 76 -9.74 -4.41 -13.59
CA GLU A 76 -10.73 -5.25 -14.28
C GLU A 76 -11.72 -4.44 -15.11
N ASP A 77 -12.02 -3.21 -14.72
CA ASP A 77 -12.96 -2.32 -15.40
C ASP A 77 -12.30 -1.35 -16.39
N ASN A 78 -11.02 -1.53 -16.70
CA ASN A 78 -10.22 -0.65 -17.56
C ASN A 78 -10.12 0.81 -17.09
N SER A 79 -10.46 1.10 -15.83
CA SER A 79 -10.30 2.44 -15.27
C SER A 79 -8.82 2.79 -15.09
N MET A 80 -8.54 4.08 -15.03
CA MET A 80 -7.19 4.58 -14.76
C MET A 80 -6.74 4.19 -13.36
N SER A 81 -5.45 3.90 -13.21
CA SER A 81 -4.83 3.58 -11.93
C SER A 81 -3.53 4.33 -11.76
N ALA A 82 -3.20 4.67 -10.54
CA ALA A 82 -1.94 5.31 -10.19
C ALA A 82 -1.40 4.72 -8.88
N GLN A 83 -0.08 4.66 -8.80
CA GLN A 83 0.64 4.20 -7.62
C GLN A 83 1.79 5.16 -7.32
N TRP A 84 2.04 5.35 -6.03
CA TRP A 84 3.25 5.99 -5.54
C TRP A 84 3.72 5.26 -4.30
N GLU A 85 5.04 5.08 -4.17
CA GLU A 85 5.65 4.40 -3.05
C GLU A 85 6.52 5.34 -2.23
N ILE A 86 6.41 5.23 -0.92
CA ILE A 86 7.31 5.86 0.03
C ILE A 86 7.80 4.83 1.04
N GLN A 87 9.00 5.03 1.57
CA GLN A 87 9.52 4.28 2.71
C GLN A 87 9.43 5.13 3.96
N VAL A 88 8.94 4.54 5.03
CA VAL A 88 8.68 5.21 6.30
C VAL A 88 9.46 4.54 7.41
N LEU A 89 10.20 5.33 8.17
CA LEU A 89 10.82 4.94 9.43
C LEU A 89 9.90 5.36 10.59
N VAL A 90 9.58 4.43 11.47
CA VAL A 90 8.88 4.74 12.73
C VAL A 90 9.88 5.30 13.72
N THR A 91 9.59 6.47 14.26
CA THR A 91 10.39 7.11 15.32
C THR A 91 9.67 7.05 16.66
N GLU A 92 10.32 7.46 17.75
CA GLU A 92 9.68 7.50 19.07
C GLU A 92 8.48 8.45 19.13
N ASP A 93 8.53 9.54 18.36
CA ASP A 93 7.52 10.60 18.37
C ASP A 93 6.52 10.49 17.21
N GLY A 94 6.79 9.66 16.20
CA GLY A 94 5.97 9.59 15.00
C GLY A 94 6.67 8.85 13.87
N TYR A 95 6.98 9.53 12.78
CA TYR A 95 7.57 8.90 11.60
C TYR A 95 8.47 9.87 10.83
N GLU A 96 9.32 9.29 10.01
CA GLU A 96 10.16 10.00 9.04
C GLU A 96 10.03 9.33 7.67
N ILE A 97 9.85 10.12 6.60
CA ILE A 97 9.89 9.59 5.23
C ILE A 97 11.33 9.57 4.79
N ILE A 98 11.89 8.39 4.53
CA ILE A 98 13.30 8.19 4.20
C ILE A 98 13.55 7.97 2.71
N ALA A 99 12.52 7.63 1.94
CA ALA A 99 12.59 7.51 0.47
C ALA A 99 11.22 7.76 -0.16
N TYR A 100 11.26 8.26 -1.37
CA TYR A 100 10.06 8.51 -2.19
C TYR A 100 10.04 7.62 -3.41
#